data_11ed55fd30401ada05c66e8db20ac4bd
#
_entry.id   11ed55fd30401ada05c66e8db20ac4bd
#
_cell.length_a   1.000
_cell.length_b   1.000
_cell.length_c   1.000
_cell.angle_alpha   90.00
_cell.angle_beta   90.00
_cell.angle_gamma   90.00
#
_symmetry.space_group_name_H-M   'P 1'
#
loop_
_entity.id
_entity.type
_entity.pdbx_description
1 polymer ?
#
loop_
_entity_poly.entity_id
_entity_poly.type
_entity_poly.pdbx_seq_one_letter_code
_entity_poly.pdbx_strand_id
1 'polypeptide(L)'
;MKTTSSYSVELKHTSKLAYDGSGYVLRGNKANLPTYELCQFTNGKIYNCDLSASYNIAARYFIREIEKSSSEKKWSQAVANVKSLAKRTLNTYSSYLELLSIA
;
A
#
# COMPACT_ATOMS: atom_id res chain seq x y z
N MET A 1 6.76 12.94 -23.91
CA MET A 1 6.29 13.35 -23.30
C MET A 1 6.61 13.04 -22.11
N LYS A 2 6.88 13.28 -21.43
CA LYS A 2 7.10 13.13 -20.45
C LYS A 2 6.18 12.98 -19.56
N THR A 3 5.42 12.69 -19.70
CA THR A 3 4.28 12.49 -18.94
C THR A 3 4.40 11.42 -17.92
N THR A 4 5.39 10.60 -18.05
CA THR A 4 5.54 9.49 -17.12
C THR A 4 5.74 9.94 -15.70
N SER A 5 6.39 11.08 -15.49
CA SER A 5 6.65 11.51 -14.11
C SER A 5 5.38 11.82 -13.35
N SER A 6 4.33 12.32 -14.04
CA SER A 6 3.08 12.63 -13.36
C SER A 6 2.30 11.38 -12.97
N TYR A 7 2.68 10.23 -13.53
CA TYR A 7 2.03 8.98 -13.21
C TYR A 7 2.93 8.04 -12.43
N SER A 8 4.06 8.56 -11.98
CA SER A 8 4.96 7.74 -11.16
C SER A 8 4.27 7.28 -9.89
N VAL A 9 4.39 6.00 -9.62
CA VAL A 9 3.86 5.42 -8.41
C VAL A 9 5.02 5.07 -7.51
N GLU A 10 4.94 5.48 -6.26
CA GLU A 10 5.97 5.16 -5.30
C GLU A 10 5.89 3.68 -4.95
N LEU A 11 6.88 2.91 -5.36
CA LEU A 11 6.89 1.46 -5.15
C LEU A 11 7.71 1.04 -3.94
N LYS A 12 8.35 2.00 -3.27
CA LYS A 12 9.17 1.69 -2.11
C LYS A 12 8.34 1.03 -1.02
N HIS A 13 8.85 -0.02 -0.44
CA HIS A 13 8.22 -0.76 0.66
C HIS A 13 6.96 -1.53 0.29
N THR A 14 6.60 -1.62 -1.00
CA THR A 14 5.40 -2.39 -1.38
C THR A 14 5.52 -3.86 -0.98
N SER A 15 6.73 -4.42 -1.01
CA SER A 15 6.94 -5.81 -0.65
C SER A 15 7.23 -6.00 0.84
N LYS A 16 7.44 -4.91 1.57
CA LYS A 16 7.74 -4.98 3.00
C LYS A 16 6.51 -4.74 3.87
N LEU A 17 5.45 -4.21 3.29
CA LEU A 17 4.23 -3.91 4.03
C LEU A 17 3.15 -4.92 3.71
N ALA A 18 2.44 -5.38 4.73
CA ALA A 18 1.29 -6.25 4.56
C ALA A 18 0.17 -5.49 3.86
N TYR A 19 -0.50 -6.14 2.91
CA TYR A 19 -1.56 -5.48 2.15
C TYR A 19 -2.75 -5.09 3.05
N ASP A 20 -2.91 -5.79 4.17
CA ASP A 20 -4.03 -5.55 5.07
C ASP A 20 -3.76 -4.44 6.09
N GLY A 21 -2.62 -3.76 5.97
CA GLY A 21 -2.31 -2.64 6.84
C GLY A 21 -1.78 -3.02 8.20
N SER A 22 -1.51 -4.30 8.45
CA SER A 22 -1.08 -4.75 9.77
C SER A 22 0.36 -4.38 10.11
N GLY A 23 1.15 -3.93 9.14
CA GLY A 23 2.52 -3.50 9.40
C GLY A 23 3.52 -4.17 8.48
N TYR A 24 4.77 -4.18 8.89
CA TYR A 24 5.82 -4.79 8.10
C TYR A 24 5.74 -6.31 8.19
N VAL A 25 6.12 -6.98 7.10
CA VAL A 25 6.08 -8.44 7.05
C VAL A 25 7.43 -9.03 7.43
N LEU A 26 7.40 -10.26 7.95
CA LEU A 26 8.61 -11.07 8.16
C LEU A 26 8.71 -12.07 7.03
N ARG A 27 9.86 -12.06 6.36
CA ARG A 27 10.12 -12.99 5.27
C ARG A 27 10.30 -14.42 5.78
N GLY A 28 10.17 -15.37 4.87
CA GLY A 28 10.19 -16.77 5.21
C GLY A 28 11.37 -17.21 6.05
N ASN A 29 12.59 -16.76 5.71
CA ASN A 29 13.77 -17.16 6.45
C ASN A 29 13.79 -16.61 7.87
N LYS A 30 13.22 -15.42 8.11
CA LYS A 30 13.18 -14.82 9.45
C LYS A 30 12.00 -15.32 10.25
N ALA A 31 10.91 -15.66 9.59
CA ALA A 31 9.72 -16.16 10.24
C ALA A 31 9.73 -17.69 10.37
N ASN A 32 10.82 -18.33 9.94
CA ASN A 32 10.95 -19.77 10.01
C ASN A 32 9.90 -20.49 9.17
N LEU A 33 9.58 -19.93 8.03
CA LEU A 33 8.58 -20.49 7.12
C LEU A 33 9.26 -21.37 6.07
N PRO A 34 8.52 -22.27 5.42
CA PRO A 34 9.12 -23.26 4.52
C PRO A 34 9.69 -22.68 3.23
N THR A 35 9.26 -21.52 2.77
CA THR A 35 9.76 -20.94 1.53
C THR A 35 9.93 -19.45 1.64
N TYR A 36 10.75 -18.89 0.73
CA TYR A 36 10.94 -17.45 0.65
C TYR A 36 9.74 -16.72 0.08
N GLU A 37 8.84 -17.44 -0.57
CA GLU A 37 7.66 -16.85 -1.15
C GLU A 37 6.62 -16.46 -0.11
N LEU A 38 6.76 -17.03 1.09
CA LEU A 38 5.83 -16.76 2.18
C LEU A 38 6.39 -15.73 3.13
N CYS A 39 5.50 -15.00 3.76
CA CYS A 39 5.85 -14.07 4.81
C CYS A 39 4.78 -14.13 5.89
N GLN A 40 5.12 -13.63 7.06
CA GLN A 40 4.20 -13.58 8.18
C GLN A 40 3.89 -12.13 8.50
N PHE A 41 2.61 -11.80 8.62
CA PHE A 41 2.17 -10.47 9.00
C PHE A 41 2.22 -10.35 10.53
N THR A 42 2.20 -9.12 11.02
CA THR A 42 2.24 -8.87 12.47
C THR A 42 1.05 -9.48 13.20
N ASN A 43 -0.05 -9.69 12.50
CA ASN A 43 -1.24 -10.32 13.11
C ASN A 43 -1.18 -11.85 13.03
N GLY A 44 -0.05 -12.42 12.62
CA GLY A 44 0.14 -13.87 12.56
C GLY A 44 -0.24 -14.52 11.25
N LYS A 45 -0.89 -13.78 10.35
CA LYS A 45 -1.31 -14.33 9.07
C LYS A 45 -0.11 -14.65 8.19
N ILE A 46 -0.12 -15.81 7.55
CA ILE A 46 0.91 -16.21 6.61
C ILE A 46 0.37 -16.04 5.21
N TYR A 47 1.14 -15.39 4.36
CA TYR A 47 0.66 -15.01 3.05
C TYR A 47 1.79 -15.00 2.02
N ASN A 48 1.43 -15.08 0.74
CA ASN A 48 2.41 -14.99 -0.34
C ASN A 48 2.91 -13.55 -0.45
N CYS A 49 4.23 -13.37 -0.37
CA CYS A 49 4.83 -12.03 -0.38
C CYS A 49 4.56 -11.28 -1.67
N ASP A 50 4.66 -11.97 -2.80
CA ASP A 50 4.49 -11.31 -4.10
C ASP A 50 3.05 -10.89 -4.30
N LEU A 51 2.11 -11.69 -3.84
CA LEU A 51 0.70 -11.36 -3.96
C LEU A 51 0.37 -10.14 -3.09
N SER A 52 0.86 -10.12 -1.86
CA SER A 52 0.68 -8.97 -0.99
C SER A 52 1.27 -7.70 -1.63
N ALA A 53 2.48 -7.80 -2.15
CA ALA A 53 3.13 -6.68 -2.82
C ALA A 53 2.32 -6.22 -4.03
N SER A 54 1.76 -7.15 -4.79
CA SER A 54 0.94 -6.82 -5.96
C SER A 54 -0.29 -6.02 -5.58
N TYR A 55 -0.95 -6.38 -4.49
CA TYR A 55 -2.09 -5.62 -4.00
C TYR A 55 -1.68 -4.20 -3.63
N ASN A 56 -0.53 -4.05 -2.97
CA ASN A 56 -0.07 -2.72 -2.58
C ASN A 56 0.30 -1.87 -3.80
N ILE A 57 0.92 -2.46 -4.80
CA ILE A 57 1.28 -1.75 -6.03
C ILE A 57 0.04 -1.24 -6.74
N ALA A 58 -0.95 -2.11 -6.92
CA ALA A 58 -2.19 -1.72 -7.58
C ALA A 58 -2.91 -0.64 -6.80
N ALA A 59 -2.95 -0.78 -5.47
CA ALA A 59 -3.61 0.20 -4.61
C ALA A 59 -2.96 1.57 -4.73
N ARG A 60 -1.63 1.62 -4.77
CA ARG A 60 -0.94 2.90 -4.90
C ARG A 60 -1.24 3.57 -6.22
N TYR A 61 -1.39 2.79 -7.28
CA TYR A 61 -1.79 3.35 -8.56
C TYR A 61 -3.17 3.99 -8.46
N PHE A 62 -4.14 3.28 -7.89
CA PHE A 62 -5.50 3.80 -7.78
C PHE A 62 -5.58 4.98 -6.81
N ILE A 63 -4.86 4.94 -5.72
CA ILE A 63 -4.80 6.07 -4.79
C ILE A 63 -4.28 7.32 -5.51
N ARG A 64 -3.26 7.15 -6.34
CA ARG A 64 -2.69 8.25 -7.08
C ARG A 64 -3.70 8.84 -8.07
N GLU A 65 -4.49 7.98 -8.73
CA GLU A 65 -5.52 8.45 -9.64
C GLU A 65 -6.60 9.23 -8.92
N ILE A 66 -6.99 8.79 -7.73
CA ILE A 66 -7.97 9.51 -6.93
C ILE A 66 -7.41 10.87 -6.52
N GLU A 67 -6.16 10.91 -6.09
CA GLU A 67 -5.52 12.17 -5.71
C GLU A 67 -5.54 13.16 -6.86
N LYS A 68 -5.19 12.71 -8.06
CA LYS A 68 -5.12 13.58 -9.22
C LYS A 68 -6.48 14.10 -9.65
N SER A 69 -7.53 13.36 -9.41
CA SER A 69 -8.88 13.76 -9.79
C SER A 69 -9.59 14.55 -8.69
N SER A 70 -8.98 14.70 -7.53
CA SER A 70 -9.59 15.40 -6.39
C SER A 70 -9.07 16.81 -6.28
N SER A 71 -9.90 17.71 -5.73
CA SER A 71 -9.44 19.07 -5.40
C SER A 71 -8.48 18.99 -4.21
N GLU A 72 -7.67 20.04 -4.04
CA GLU A 72 -6.74 20.11 -2.92
C GLU A 72 -7.47 19.97 -1.58
N LYS A 73 -8.61 20.65 -1.48
CA LYS A 73 -9.39 20.62 -0.25
C LYS A 73 -9.88 19.21 0.05
N LYS A 74 -10.42 18.55 -0.97
CA LYS A 74 -10.94 17.19 -0.80
C LYS A 74 -9.83 16.22 -0.44
N TRP A 75 -8.69 16.34 -1.10
CA TRP A 75 -7.57 15.46 -0.81
C TRP A 75 -7.03 15.70 0.60
N SER A 76 -6.96 16.95 1.06
CA SER A 76 -6.52 17.25 2.41
C SER A 76 -7.43 16.62 3.45
N GLN A 77 -8.73 16.60 3.20
CA GLN A 77 -9.67 15.95 4.09
C GLN A 77 -9.45 14.43 4.11
N ALA A 78 -9.17 13.86 2.95
CA ALA A 78 -8.88 12.42 2.88
C ALA A 78 -7.63 12.07 3.67
N VAL A 79 -6.58 12.86 3.55
CA VAL A 79 -5.33 12.65 4.29
C VAL A 79 -5.56 12.74 5.79
N ALA A 80 -6.44 13.64 6.22
CA ALA A 80 -6.76 13.77 7.63
C ALA A 80 -7.48 12.54 8.18
N ASN A 81 -8.26 11.87 7.35
CA ASN A 81 -9.01 10.68 7.75
C ASN A 81 -8.24 9.39 7.59
N VAL A 82 -7.40 9.30 6.58
CA VAL A 82 -6.59 8.10 6.30
C VAL A 82 -5.13 8.51 6.40
N LYS A 83 -4.56 8.34 7.58
CA LYS A 83 -3.24 8.90 7.90
C LYS A 83 -2.11 8.39 7.02
N SER A 84 -2.21 7.15 6.55
CA SER A 84 -1.17 6.59 5.69
C SER A 84 -1.04 7.34 4.37
N LEU A 85 -2.06 8.07 3.96
CA LEU A 85 -2.00 8.84 2.72
C LEU A 85 -0.99 10.00 2.78
N ALA A 86 -0.63 10.42 3.98
CA ALA A 86 0.32 11.52 4.15
C ALA A 86 1.72 11.14 3.66
N LYS A 87 2.03 9.84 3.62
CA LYS A 87 3.33 9.37 3.17
C LYS A 87 3.13 8.22 2.21
N ARG A 88 3.49 8.44 0.96
CA ARG A 88 3.21 7.47 -0.11
C ARG A 88 3.82 6.10 0.12
N THR A 89 4.96 6.03 0.80
CA THR A 89 5.62 4.75 1.06
C THR A 89 4.88 3.89 2.08
N LEU A 90 3.87 4.45 2.75
CA LEU A 90 3.07 3.71 3.72
C LEU A 90 1.72 3.25 3.16
N ASN A 91 1.42 3.59 1.91
CA ASN A 91 0.14 3.22 1.34
C ASN A 91 0.09 1.75 0.98
N THR A 92 -0.98 1.10 1.41
CA THR A 92 -1.22 -0.32 1.18
C THR A 92 -2.60 -0.49 0.57
N TYR A 93 -2.96 -1.74 0.25
CA TYR A 93 -4.30 -2.04 -0.23
C TYR A 93 -5.34 -1.62 0.82
N SER A 94 -5.03 -1.81 2.10
CA SER A 94 -5.91 -1.36 3.18
C SER A 94 -6.13 0.15 3.14
N SER A 95 -5.07 0.93 2.86
CA SER A 95 -5.19 2.39 2.70
C SER A 95 -6.18 2.75 1.61
N TYR A 96 -6.12 2.03 0.49
CA TYR A 96 -7.00 2.26 -0.63
C TYR A 96 -8.46 1.98 -0.26
N LEU A 97 -8.71 0.88 0.45
CA LEU A 97 -10.07 0.54 0.88
C LEU A 97 -10.62 1.59 1.85
N GLU A 98 -9.79 2.10 2.76
CA GLU A 98 -10.20 3.16 3.66
C GLU A 98 -10.55 4.43 2.89
N LEU A 99 -9.75 4.77 1.89
CA LEU A 99 -10.02 5.94 1.07
C LEU A 99 -11.35 5.80 0.33
N LEU A 100 -11.64 4.63 -0.20
CA LEU A 100 -12.90 4.39 -0.89
C LEU A 100 -14.09 4.54 0.05
N SER A 101 -13.92 4.21 1.31
CA SER A 101 -15.03 4.26 2.27
C SER A 101 -15.45 5.68 2.62
N ILE A 102 -14.59 6.65 2.38
CA ILE A 102 -14.88 8.07 2.68
C ILE A 102 -15.09 8.90 1.43
N ALA A 103 -14.91 8.32 0.26
CA ALA A 103 -15.02 9.06 -1.01
C ALA A 103 -16.46 9.26 -1.44
#